data_4284664c24d6e790fc40cd2dd40fdffb
#
_entry.id   4284664c24d6e790fc40cd2dd40fdffb
#
_cell.length_a   1.000
_cell.length_b   1.000
_cell.length_c   1.000
_cell.angle_alpha   90.00
_cell.angle_beta   90.00
_cell.angle_gamma   90.00
#
_symmetry.space_group_name_H-M   'P 1'
#
loop_
_entity.id
_entity.type
_entity.pdbx_description
1 polymer ?
#
loop_
_entity_poly.entity_id
_entity_poly.type
_entity_poly.pdbx_seq_one_letter_code
_entity_poly.pdbx_strand_id
1 'polypeptide(L)'
;LASLLPAPVLVIRSPTGLDLSKIQTVLQQLGYQPDMLLYADNMLSAQSMITEHLPNLILYHAATTSEISLIHQLKQQSSDTPVIAIFNTDAIALIYSALLSGADSYMQHHDSLPQFAESLKIVLRGGAYIHTELADYILHQPIAKTCLNLAELQLLKLLSQHQSQAERQDQLQMKDYQMYSRVKHIYRKLVKLSLNS
;
A
#
# COMPACT_ATOMS: atom_id res chain seq x y z
N LEU A 1 -17.58 -11.82 -26.71
CA LEU A 1 -16.39 -11.52 -25.91
C LEU A 1 -16.65 -10.18 -25.25
N ALA A 2 -17.18 -10.21 -24.00
CA ALA A 2 -17.23 -9.01 -23.19
C ALA A 2 -15.77 -8.60 -22.95
N SER A 3 -15.36 -7.47 -23.52
CA SER A 3 -14.15 -6.78 -23.17
C SER A 3 -14.24 -6.52 -21.67
N LEU A 4 -13.43 -7.22 -20.88
CA LEU A 4 -13.19 -6.86 -19.49
C LEU A 4 -12.44 -5.53 -19.56
N LEU A 5 -13.19 -4.43 -19.52
CA LEU A 5 -12.60 -3.11 -19.33
C LEU A 5 -11.88 -3.18 -17.98
N PRO A 6 -10.59 -2.87 -17.89
CA PRO A 6 -9.93 -2.80 -16.62
C PRO A 6 -10.67 -1.77 -15.76
N ALA A 7 -10.99 -2.14 -14.53
CA ALA A 7 -11.67 -1.25 -13.62
C ALA A 7 -10.80 0.00 -13.35
N PRO A 8 -11.39 1.18 -13.13
CA PRO A 8 -10.66 2.43 -12.98
C PRO A 8 -9.80 2.46 -11.72
N VAL A 9 -8.80 3.35 -11.72
CA VAL A 9 -8.01 3.71 -10.54
C VAL A 9 -8.55 5.02 -9.99
N LEU A 10 -8.85 5.06 -8.71
CA LEU A 10 -9.23 6.28 -8.00
C LEU A 10 -8.00 6.90 -7.32
N VAL A 11 -7.70 8.14 -7.64
CA VAL A 11 -6.64 8.93 -7.00
C VAL A 11 -7.31 9.99 -6.12
N ILE A 12 -7.09 9.90 -4.82
CA ILE A 12 -7.60 10.88 -3.84
C ILE A 12 -6.46 11.79 -3.45
N ARG A 13 -6.62 13.09 -3.72
CA ARG A 13 -5.61 14.11 -3.51
C ARG A 13 -5.81 14.80 -2.17
N SER A 14 -4.72 15.03 -1.44
CA SER A 14 -4.71 15.97 -0.32
C SER A 14 -4.54 17.41 -0.85
N PRO A 15 -5.06 18.41 -0.13
CA PRO A 15 -4.85 19.83 -0.44
C PRO A 15 -3.38 20.24 -0.52
N THR A 16 -2.47 19.51 0.11
CA THR A 16 -1.02 19.80 0.15
C THR A 16 -0.27 19.47 -1.15
N GLY A 17 -0.97 19.02 -2.18
CA GLY A 17 -0.41 18.81 -3.51
C GLY A 17 0.33 17.48 -3.68
N LEU A 18 -0.19 16.65 -4.56
CA LEU A 18 0.46 15.43 -5.04
C LEU A 18 0.93 15.67 -6.48
N ASP A 19 2.18 15.37 -6.78
CA ASP A 19 2.65 15.35 -8.17
C ASP A 19 2.01 14.17 -8.91
N LEU A 20 0.97 14.49 -9.67
CA LEU A 20 0.21 13.50 -10.43
C LEU A 20 0.98 12.99 -11.67
N SER A 21 1.98 13.72 -12.16
CA SER A 21 2.68 13.38 -13.39
C SER A 21 3.38 12.01 -13.29
N LYS A 22 4.00 11.75 -12.15
CA LYS A 22 4.67 10.48 -11.84
C LYS A 22 3.66 9.33 -11.77
N ILE A 23 2.55 9.53 -11.09
CA ILE A 23 1.48 8.53 -10.94
C ILE A 23 0.89 8.21 -12.31
N GLN A 24 0.53 9.23 -13.09
CA GLN A 24 -0.02 9.07 -14.42
C GLN A 24 0.93 8.31 -15.34
N THR A 25 2.23 8.69 -15.34
CA THR A 25 3.24 8.01 -16.15
C THR A 25 3.31 6.51 -15.81
N VAL A 26 3.35 6.16 -14.55
CA VAL A 26 3.45 4.75 -14.14
C VAL A 26 2.16 3.99 -14.44
N LEU A 27 0.99 4.58 -14.19
CA LEU A 27 -0.29 3.93 -14.49
C LEU A 27 -0.45 3.70 -16.00
N GLN A 28 -0.05 4.65 -16.85
CA GLN A 28 -0.03 4.48 -18.30
C GLN A 28 0.91 3.34 -18.74
N GLN A 29 2.10 3.23 -18.14
CA GLN A 29 3.02 2.10 -18.39
C GLN A 29 2.42 0.74 -17.99
N LEU A 30 1.51 0.74 -17.03
CA LEU A 30 0.77 -0.46 -16.58
C LEU A 30 -0.49 -0.73 -17.42
N GLY A 31 -0.77 0.10 -18.44
CA GLY A 31 -1.88 -0.08 -19.38
C GLY A 31 -3.16 0.67 -19.02
N TYR A 32 -3.17 1.48 -17.96
CA TYR A 32 -4.33 2.33 -17.63
C TYR A 32 -4.41 3.51 -18.58
N GLN A 33 -5.54 3.65 -19.27
CA GLN A 33 -5.80 4.79 -20.15
C GLN A 33 -6.21 6.02 -19.31
N PRO A 34 -6.07 7.25 -19.81
CA PRO A 34 -6.42 8.47 -19.09
C PRO A 34 -7.88 8.52 -18.59
N ASP A 35 -8.81 7.94 -19.35
CA ASP A 35 -10.24 7.84 -19.02
C ASP A 35 -10.56 6.83 -17.92
N MET A 36 -9.59 5.98 -17.56
CA MET A 36 -9.67 5.06 -16.41
C MET A 36 -9.16 5.68 -15.11
N LEU A 37 -8.65 6.91 -15.14
CA LEU A 37 -8.13 7.59 -13.97
C LEU A 37 -9.19 8.54 -13.40
N LEU A 38 -9.70 8.23 -12.23
CA LEU A 38 -10.65 9.05 -11.48
C LEU A 38 -9.90 9.89 -10.45
N TYR A 39 -10.32 11.13 -10.26
CA TYR A 39 -9.69 12.04 -9.31
C TYR A 39 -10.70 12.60 -8.33
N ALA A 40 -10.44 12.46 -7.04
CA ALA A 40 -11.22 13.05 -5.97
C ALA A 40 -10.36 14.00 -5.14
N ASP A 41 -10.90 15.17 -4.81
CA ASP A 41 -10.23 16.19 -4.00
C ASP A 41 -10.66 16.18 -2.53
N ASN A 42 -11.63 15.33 -2.20
CA ASN A 42 -12.12 15.15 -0.84
C ASN A 42 -12.78 13.79 -0.67
N MET A 43 -13.03 13.42 0.59
CA MET A 43 -13.61 12.12 0.94
C MET A 43 -15.02 11.91 0.40
N LEU A 44 -15.88 12.95 0.40
CA LEU A 44 -17.26 12.84 -0.08
C LEU A 44 -17.28 12.49 -1.58
N SER A 45 -16.48 13.19 -2.37
CA SER A 45 -16.31 12.91 -3.81
C SER A 45 -15.76 11.49 -4.03
N ALA A 46 -14.77 11.09 -3.22
CA ALA A 46 -14.20 9.74 -3.31
C ALA A 46 -15.24 8.65 -3.05
N GLN A 47 -16.08 8.83 -2.03
CA GLN A 47 -17.14 7.88 -1.68
C GLN A 47 -18.17 7.70 -2.81
N SER A 48 -18.58 8.79 -3.46
CA SER A 48 -19.47 8.73 -4.63
C SER A 48 -18.82 7.94 -5.76
N MET A 49 -17.54 8.26 -6.09
CA MET A 49 -16.79 7.60 -7.16
C MET A 49 -16.57 6.10 -6.89
N ILE A 50 -16.32 5.71 -5.63
CA ILE A 50 -16.19 4.30 -5.27
C ILE A 50 -17.49 3.55 -5.57
N THR A 51 -18.64 4.13 -5.21
CA THR A 51 -19.94 3.51 -5.40
C THR A 51 -20.32 3.43 -6.88
N GLU A 52 -20.05 4.49 -7.65
CA GLU A 52 -20.47 4.60 -9.05
C GLU A 52 -19.54 3.82 -10.01
N HIS A 53 -18.25 3.79 -9.75
CA HIS A 53 -17.26 3.29 -10.70
C HIS A 53 -16.55 2.01 -10.27
N LEU A 54 -16.69 1.58 -9.02
CA LEU A 54 -16.07 0.35 -8.47
C LEU A 54 -14.57 0.22 -8.83
N PRO A 55 -13.72 1.15 -8.39
CA PRO A 55 -12.30 1.15 -8.76
C PRO A 55 -11.61 -0.14 -8.28
N ASN A 56 -10.63 -0.63 -9.04
CA ASN A 56 -9.83 -1.78 -8.67
C ASN A 56 -8.60 -1.43 -7.81
N LEU A 57 -8.33 -0.14 -7.66
CA LEU A 57 -7.22 0.40 -6.89
C LEU A 57 -7.56 1.82 -6.42
N ILE A 58 -7.24 2.12 -5.17
CA ILE A 58 -7.33 3.47 -4.60
C ILE A 58 -5.91 3.92 -4.25
N LEU A 59 -5.48 5.05 -4.80
CA LEU A 59 -4.25 5.75 -4.43
C LEU A 59 -4.65 6.94 -3.56
N TYR A 60 -4.24 6.93 -2.30
CA TYR A 60 -4.62 7.95 -1.32
C TYR A 60 -3.40 8.72 -0.83
N HIS A 61 -3.34 10.02 -1.16
CA HIS A 61 -2.30 10.90 -0.64
C HIS A 61 -2.64 11.32 0.79
N ALA A 62 -1.80 10.94 1.75
CA ALA A 62 -1.94 11.26 3.16
C ALA A 62 -0.71 12.04 3.65
N ALA A 63 -0.92 13.25 4.12
CA ALA A 63 0.14 14.11 4.65
C ALA A 63 0.10 14.25 6.18
N THR A 64 -1.05 13.97 6.79
CA THR A 64 -1.29 14.19 8.22
C THR A 64 -1.93 12.96 8.89
N THR A 65 -1.82 12.89 10.20
CA THR A 65 -2.46 11.82 11.00
C THR A 65 -4.00 11.84 10.85
N SER A 66 -4.61 13.01 10.71
CA SER A 66 -6.06 13.12 10.50
C SER A 66 -6.49 12.54 9.17
N GLU A 67 -5.70 12.72 8.11
CA GLU A 67 -5.96 12.12 6.79
C GLU A 67 -5.78 10.60 6.82
N ILE A 68 -4.82 10.09 7.60
CA ILE A 68 -4.62 8.64 7.76
C ILE A 68 -5.86 7.96 8.34
N SER A 69 -6.56 8.60 9.29
CA SER A 69 -7.79 8.02 9.87
C SER A 69 -8.90 7.80 8.83
N LEU A 70 -8.88 8.53 7.73
CA LEU A 70 -9.83 8.37 6.62
C LEU A 70 -9.62 7.08 5.82
N ILE A 71 -8.43 6.47 5.89
CA ILE A 71 -8.14 5.18 5.24
C ILE A 71 -9.08 4.10 5.79
N HIS A 72 -9.36 4.12 7.09
CA HIS A 72 -10.29 3.20 7.70
C HIS A 72 -11.72 3.32 7.11
N GLN A 73 -12.18 4.54 6.86
CA GLN A 73 -13.47 4.78 6.22
C GLN A 73 -13.51 4.26 4.78
N LEU A 74 -12.44 4.45 4.01
CA LEU A 74 -12.30 3.90 2.66
C LEU A 74 -12.39 2.38 2.68
N LYS A 75 -11.72 1.72 3.63
CA LYS A 75 -11.74 0.26 3.76
C LYS A 75 -13.08 -0.28 4.23
N GLN A 76 -13.82 0.46 5.04
CA GLN A 76 -15.18 0.07 5.41
C GLN A 76 -16.14 0.11 4.22
N GLN A 77 -15.99 1.08 3.33
CA GLN A 77 -16.82 1.23 2.14
C GLN A 77 -16.46 0.25 1.02
N SER A 78 -15.17 -0.07 0.88
CA SER A 78 -14.64 -0.94 -0.19
C SER A 78 -13.55 -1.86 0.35
N SER A 79 -13.97 -2.90 1.09
CA SER A 79 -13.07 -3.83 1.79
C SER A 79 -12.10 -4.55 0.86
N ASP A 80 -12.55 -4.89 -0.35
CA ASP A 80 -11.80 -5.69 -1.32
C ASP A 80 -10.89 -4.85 -2.22
N THR A 81 -11.18 -3.55 -2.37
CA THR A 81 -10.34 -2.66 -3.16
C THR A 81 -9.06 -2.34 -2.39
N PRO A 82 -7.87 -2.61 -2.95
CA PRO A 82 -6.61 -2.24 -2.32
C PRO A 82 -6.47 -0.72 -2.22
N VAL A 83 -6.06 -0.25 -1.04
CA VAL A 83 -5.73 1.14 -0.77
C VAL A 83 -4.23 1.27 -0.58
N ILE A 84 -3.58 2.08 -1.41
CA ILE A 84 -2.17 2.44 -1.28
C ILE A 84 -2.07 3.87 -0.77
N ALA A 85 -1.45 4.04 0.39
CA ALA A 85 -1.17 5.36 0.94
C ALA A 85 0.11 5.94 0.29
N ILE A 86 0.06 7.20 -0.16
CA ILE A 86 1.19 7.90 -0.77
C ILE A 86 1.63 9.01 0.17
N PHE A 87 2.93 9.08 0.45
CA PHE A 87 3.52 10.03 1.39
C PHE A 87 4.55 10.94 0.74
N ASN A 88 4.57 12.21 1.15
CA ASN A 88 5.63 13.18 0.82
C ASN A 88 6.73 13.22 1.89
N THR A 89 6.73 12.29 2.82
CA THR A 89 7.63 12.23 3.97
C THR A 89 8.16 10.82 4.18
N ASP A 90 9.33 10.72 4.79
CA ASP A 90 9.96 9.46 5.22
C ASP A 90 9.61 9.10 6.66
N ALA A 91 8.59 9.76 7.24
CA ALA A 91 8.16 9.51 8.62
C ALA A 91 7.58 8.08 8.75
N ILE A 92 8.43 7.12 9.10
CA ILE A 92 8.07 5.70 9.23
C ILE A 92 6.90 5.47 10.18
N ALA A 93 6.81 6.24 11.27
CA ALA A 93 5.68 6.15 12.20
C ALA A 93 4.34 6.52 11.53
N LEU A 94 4.33 7.49 10.60
CA LEU A 94 3.15 7.89 9.84
C LEU A 94 2.74 6.78 8.85
N ILE A 95 3.72 6.21 8.14
CA ILE A 95 3.51 5.08 7.24
C ILE A 95 2.93 3.88 8.01
N TYR A 96 3.52 3.55 9.15
CA TYR A 96 3.03 2.49 10.01
C TYR A 96 1.59 2.74 10.48
N SER A 97 1.25 3.97 10.88
CA SER A 97 -0.11 4.35 11.26
C SER A 97 -1.12 4.15 10.13
N ALA A 98 -0.73 4.43 8.87
CA ALA A 98 -1.59 4.17 7.72
C ALA A 98 -1.85 2.67 7.51
N LEU A 99 -0.83 1.83 7.69
CA LEU A 99 -1.01 0.38 7.65
C LEU A 99 -1.96 -0.09 8.75
N LEU A 100 -1.83 0.42 9.99
CA LEU A 100 -2.75 0.10 11.08
C LEU A 100 -4.18 0.58 10.81
N SER A 101 -4.35 1.64 10.02
CA SER A 101 -5.67 2.14 9.59
C SER A 101 -6.25 1.35 8.41
N GLY A 102 -5.54 0.35 7.89
CA GLY A 102 -6.03 -0.57 6.88
C GLY A 102 -5.47 -0.35 5.47
N ALA A 103 -4.47 0.52 5.26
CA ALA A 103 -3.79 0.58 3.98
C ALA A 103 -3.18 -0.78 3.62
N ASP A 104 -3.37 -1.24 2.39
CA ASP A 104 -2.83 -2.51 1.90
C ASP A 104 -1.35 -2.41 1.56
N SER A 105 -0.88 -1.21 1.23
CA SER A 105 0.53 -0.89 0.96
C SER A 105 0.75 0.63 1.04
N TYR A 106 1.97 1.05 0.79
CA TYR A 106 2.34 2.47 0.75
C TYR A 106 3.38 2.74 -0.33
N MET A 107 3.56 4.02 -0.65
CA MET A 107 4.59 4.55 -1.54
C MET A 107 5.10 5.88 -1.00
N GLN A 108 6.34 6.21 -1.33
CA GLN A 108 6.95 7.47 -0.96
C GLN A 108 7.20 8.31 -2.21
N HIS A 109 7.02 9.63 -2.09
CA HIS A 109 7.15 10.53 -3.24
C HIS A 109 8.53 10.46 -3.92
N HIS A 110 9.59 10.21 -3.14
CA HIS A 110 10.95 10.10 -3.64
C HIS A 110 11.28 8.74 -4.29
N ASP A 111 10.41 7.71 -4.17
CA ASP A 111 10.60 6.46 -4.88
C ASP A 111 10.82 6.73 -6.39
N SER A 112 11.78 6.05 -6.98
CA SER A 112 12.01 6.16 -8.44
C SER A 112 10.81 5.63 -9.23
N LEU A 113 10.66 6.04 -10.51
CA LEU A 113 9.58 5.50 -11.36
C LEU A 113 9.55 3.97 -11.41
N PRO A 114 10.69 3.25 -11.55
CA PRO A 114 10.69 1.80 -11.51
C PRO A 114 10.22 1.21 -10.17
N GLN A 115 10.63 1.80 -9.04
CA GLN A 115 10.18 1.36 -7.70
C GLN A 115 8.67 1.56 -7.54
N PHE A 116 8.17 2.72 -7.96
CA PHE A 116 6.75 3.04 -7.92
C PHE A 116 5.92 2.05 -8.78
N ALA A 117 6.39 1.77 -10.01
CA ALA A 117 5.76 0.79 -10.89
C ALA A 117 5.77 -0.62 -10.31
N GLU A 118 6.88 -1.04 -9.70
CA GLU A 118 6.98 -2.37 -9.09
C GLU A 118 6.06 -2.50 -7.87
N SER A 119 6.00 -1.49 -7.01
CA SER A 119 5.09 -1.48 -5.86
C SER A 119 3.62 -1.61 -6.29
N LEU A 120 3.21 -0.89 -7.36
CA LEU A 120 1.87 -1.03 -7.93
C LEU A 120 1.59 -2.45 -8.45
N LYS A 121 2.54 -3.03 -9.19
CA LYS A 121 2.41 -4.42 -9.70
C LYS A 121 2.27 -5.43 -8.56
N ILE A 122 3.05 -5.28 -7.50
CA ILE A 122 2.98 -6.14 -6.31
C ILE A 122 1.58 -6.10 -5.70
N VAL A 123 1.02 -4.89 -5.51
CA VAL A 123 -0.30 -4.73 -4.91
C VAL A 123 -1.41 -5.27 -5.81
N LEU A 124 -1.37 -4.97 -7.11
CA LEU A 124 -2.34 -5.49 -8.09
C LEU A 124 -2.32 -7.02 -8.20
N ARG A 125 -1.18 -7.66 -7.90
CA ARG A 125 -1.05 -9.13 -7.80
C ARG A 125 -1.41 -9.68 -6.42
N GLY A 126 -1.92 -8.85 -5.53
CA GLY A 126 -2.38 -9.27 -4.20
C GLY A 126 -1.29 -9.33 -3.13
N GLY A 127 -0.10 -8.79 -3.38
CA GLY A 127 0.97 -8.65 -2.40
C GLY A 127 0.98 -7.30 -1.70
N ALA A 128 2.02 -7.05 -0.90
CA ALA A 128 2.36 -5.75 -0.32
C ALA A 128 3.87 -5.54 -0.33
N TYR A 129 4.29 -4.31 -0.59
CA TYR A 129 5.69 -3.91 -0.58
C TYR A 129 6.11 -3.49 0.83
N ILE A 130 7.40 -3.63 1.14
CA ILE A 130 7.99 -3.17 2.39
C ILE A 130 9.44 -2.72 2.17
N HIS A 131 9.78 -1.53 2.68
CA HIS A 131 11.16 -1.05 2.77
C HIS A 131 11.85 -1.61 4.02
N THR A 132 13.17 -1.66 3.97
CA THR A 132 14.03 -2.15 5.07
C THR A 132 13.75 -1.42 6.40
N GLU A 133 13.61 -0.10 6.35
CA GLU A 133 13.38 0.76 7.51
C GLU A 133 12.02 0.47 8.17
N LEU A 134 10.98 0.21 7.37
CA LEU A 134 9.68 -0.14 7.90
C LEU A 134 9.66 -1.55 8.50
N ALA A 135 10.36 -2.51 7.89
CA ALA A 135 10.50 -3.85 8.44
C ALA A 135 11.17 -3.82 9.82
N ASP A 136 12.24 -3.03 9.95
CA ASP A 136 12.92 -2.81 11.22
C ASP A 136 12.01 -2.13 12.25
N TYR A 137 11.30 -1.07 11.84
CA TYR A 137 10.37 -0.37 12.71
C TYR A 137 9.26 -1.29 13.26
N ILE A 138 8.66 -2.13 12.41
CA ILE A 138 7.63 -3.09 12.81
C ILE A 138 8.17 -4.09 13.83
N LEU A 139 9.38 -4.62 13.64
CA LEU A 139 10.01 -5.57 14.58
C LEU A 139 10.12 -5.02 16.00
N HIS A 140 10.32 -3.72 16.14
CA HIS A 140 10.46 -3.06 17.44
C HIS A 140 9.11 -2.69 18.09
N GLN A 141 7.99 -2.83 17.38
CA GLN A 141 6.67 -2.54 17.94
C GLN A 141 6.19 -3.65 18.89
N PRO A 142 5.63 -3.32 20.07
CA PRO A 142 5.09 -4.33 20.98
C PRO A 142 4.03 -5.21 20.33
N ILE A 143 3.15 -4.65 19.51
CA ILE A 143 2.08 -5.35 18.81
C ILE A 143 2.61 -6.44 17.88
N ALA A 144 3.75 -6.23 17.23
CA ALA A 144 4.35 -7.23 16.34
C ALA A 144 4.72 -8.49 17.11
N LYS A 145 5.26 -8.36 18.31
CA LYS A 145 5.67 -9.49 19.16
C LYS A 145 4.48 -10.31 19.66
N THR A 146 3.29 -9.72 19.74
CA THR A 146 2.08 -10.39 20.23
C THR A 146 1.26 -11.03 19.12
N CYS A 147 1.28 -10.48 17.91
CA CYS A 147 0.42 -10.95 16.82
C CYS A 147 1.13 -11.77 15.74
N LEU A 148 2.47 -11.64 15.62
CA LEU A 148 3.23 -12.33 14.58
C LEU A 148 3.84 -13.63 15.13
N ASN A 149 3.83 -14.66 14.31
CA ASN A 149 4.51 -15.91 14.63
C ASN A 149 6.02 -15.82 14.34
N LEU A 150 6.77 -16.83 14.75
CA LEU A 150 8.22 -16.89 14.61
C LEU A 150 8.68 -16.72 13.14
N ALA A 151 8.00 -17.37 12.20
CA ALA A 151 8.34 -17.29 10.78
C ALA A 151 8.12 -15.89 10.20
N GLU A 152 7.06 -15.18 10.64
CA GLU A 152 6.79 -13.80 10.23
C GLU A 152 7.81 -12.82 10.82
N LEU A 153 8.20 -13.01 12.09
CA LEU A 153 9.26 -12.22 12.72
C LEU A 153 10.63 -12.46 12.05
N GLN A 154 10.93 -13.70 11.70
CA GLN A 154 12.14 -14.03 10.93
C GLN A 154 12.14 -13.38 9.55
N LEU A 155 11.00 -13.39 8.85
CA LEU A 155 10.85 -12.71 7.57
C LEU A 155 11.11 -11.21 7.70
N LEU A 156 10.49 -10.53 8.66
CA LEU A 156 10.73 -9.10 8.91
C LEU A 156 12.21 -8.84 9.25
N LYS A 157 12.84 -9.69 10.06
CA LYS A 157 14.25 -9.58 10.39
C LYS A 157 15.16 -9.67 9.16
N LEU A 158 14.86 -10.56 8.22
CA LEU A 158 15.59 -10.65 6.95
C LEU A 158 15.34 -9.43 6.06
N LEU A 159 14.10 -8.94 6.01
CA LEU A 159 13.72 -7.75 5.24
C LEU A 159 14.29 -6.45 5.84
N SER A 160 14.60 -6.42 7.14
CA SER A 160 15.23 -5.27 7.80
C SER A 160 16.74 -5.20 7.57
N GLN A 161 17.33 -6.21 6.94
CA GLN A 161 18.75 -6.21 6.59
C GLN A 161 18.94 -5.61 5.19
N HIS A 162 20.01 -4.81 5.01
CA HIS A 162 20.36 -4.24 3.71
C HIS A 162 21.00 -5.31 2.80
N GLN A 163 20.19 -6.26 2.34
CA GLN A 163 20.61 -7.33 1.46
C GLN A 163 20.07 -7.14 0.05
N SER A 164 20.79 -7.65 -0.94
CA SER A 164 20.29 -7.71 -2.31
C SER A 164 19.07 -8.65 -2.43
N GLN A 165 18.28 -8.47 -3.47
CA GLN A 165 17.12 -9.33 -3.72
C GLN A 165 17.52 -10.81 -3.89
N ALA A 166 18.67 -11.08 -4.53
CA ALA A 166 19.19 -12.44 -4.73
C ALA A 166 19.56 -13.11 -3.40
N GLU A 167 20.25 -12.41 -2.51
CA GLU A 167 20.60 -12.91 -1.17
C GLU A 167 19.36 -13.21 -0.33
N ARG A 168 18.34 -12.34 -0.40
CA ARG A 168 17.06 -12.57 0.30
C ARG A 168 16.32 -13.80 -0.21
N GLN A 169 16.28 -14.01 -1.53
CA GLN A 169 15.64 -15.19 -2.12
C GLN A 169 16.34 -16.48 -1.72
N ASP A 170 17.67 -16.48 -1.70
CA ASP A 170 18.47 -17.64 -1.31
C ASP A 170 18.25 -18.01 0.16
N GLN A 171 18.26 -17.03 1.04
CA GLN A 171 18.03 -17.25 2.47
C GLN A 171 16.60 -17.67 2.81
N LEU A 172 15.61 -17.10 2.12
CA LEU A 172 14.20 -17.40 2.36
C LEU A 172 13.73 -18.67 1.64
N GLN A 173 14.47 -19.17 0.66
CA GLN A 173 14.10 -20.27 -0.22
C GLN A 173 12.68 -20.11 -0.79
N MET A 174 12.27 -18.88 -1.07
CA MET A 174 10.94 -18.55 -1.59
C MET A 174 11.01 -17.55 -2.74
N LYS A 175 10.00 -17.62 -3.60
CA LYS A 175 9.84 -16.67 -4.71
C LYS A 175 9.32 -15.33 -4.22
N ASP A 176 9.63 -14.23 -4.92
CA ASP A 176 9.23 -12.86 -4.58
C ASP A 176 7.72 -12.73 -4.30
N TYR A 177 6.87 -13.32 -5.14
CA TYR A 177 5.42 -13.22 -4.95
C TYR A 177 4.95 -13.86 -3.64
N GLN A 178 5.63 -14.91 -3.16
CA GLN A 178 5.35 -15.55 -1.87
C GLN A 178 5.76 -14.65 -0.71
N MET A 179 6.91 -13.99 -0.84
CA MET A 179 7.41 -13.02 0.12
C MET A 179 6.44 -11.84 0.26
N TYR A 180 6.05 -11.20 -0.85
CA TYR A 180 5.10 -10.07 -0.85
C TYR A 180 3.71 -10.46 -0.35
N SER A 181 3.24 -11.68 -0.64
CA SER A 181 2.00 -12.21 -0.07
C SER A 181 2.06 -12.36 1.44
N ARG A 182 3.20 -12.81 1.98
CA ARG A 182 3.42 -12.89 3.44
C ARG A 182 3.51 -11.52 4.10
N VAL A 183 4.16 -10.53 3.45
CA VAL A 183 4.16 -9.15 3.94
C VAL A 183 2.74 -8.61 4.05
N LYS A 184 1.89 -8.81 3.03
CA LYS A 184 0.47 -8.44 3.10
C LYS A 184 -0.26 -9.12 4.26
N HIS A 185 0.03 -10.39 4.51
CA HIS A 185 -0.55 -11.11 5.63
C HIS A 185 -0.13 -10.53 6.99
N ILE A 186 1.14 -10.13 7.12
CA ILE A 186 1.65 -9.42 8.30
C ILE A 186 0.85 -8.13 8.52
N TYR A 187 0.70 -7.29 7.49
CA TYR A 187 -0.05 -6.04 7.60
C TYR A 187 -1.49 -6.28 8.07
N ARG A 188 -2.19 -7.27 7.51
CA ARG A 188 -3.55 -7.64 7.92
C ARG A 188 -3.65 -8.07 9.39
N LYS A 189 -2.64 -8.79 9.90
CA LYS A 189 -2.61 -9.17 11.33
C LYS A 189 -2.43 -7.95 12.23
N LEU A 190 -1.55 -7.02 11.86
CA LEU A 190 -1.33 -5.79 12.60
C LEU A 190 -2.62 -4.95 12.68
N VAL A 191 -3.33 -4.77 11.56
CA VAL A 191 -4.63 -4.07 11.51
C VAL A 191 -5.65 -4.73 12.43
N LYS A 192 -5.81 -6.06 12.33
CA LYS A 192 -6.82 -6.79 13.11
C LYS A 192 -6.64 -6.63 14.61
N LEU A 193 -5.41 -6.55 15.08
CA LEU A 193 -5.14 -6.37 16.50
C LEU A 193 -5.30 -4.92 16.95
N SER A 194 -4.88 -3.95 16.11
CA SER A 194 -5.03 -2.53 16.43
C SER A 194 -6.48 -2.08 16.57
N LEU A 195 -7.42 -2.74 15.87
CA LEU A 195 -8.86 -2.46 15.98
C LEU A 195 -9.52 -3.09 17.22
N ASN A 196 -8.85 -4.03 17.86
CA ASN A 196 -9.36 -4.75 19.05
C ASN A 196 -8.68 -4.29 20.36
N SER A 197 -7.79 -3.30 20.29
CA SER A 197 -7.07 -2.68 21.43
C SER A 197 -7.66 -1.33 21.79
#